data_52f0bee803f97ff7c51270c337eaaa03
#
_entry.id   52f0bee803f97ff7c51270c337eaaa03
#
_cell.length_a   1.000
_cell.length_b   1.000
_cell.length_c   1.000
_cell.angle_alpha   90.00
_cell.angle_beta   90.00
_cell.angle_gamma   90.00
#
_symmetry.space_group_name_H-M   'P 1'
#
loop_
_entity.id
_entity.type
_entity.pdbx_description
1 polymer ?
#
loop_
_entity_poly.entity_id
_entity_poly.type
_entity_poly.pdbx_seq_one_letter_code
_entity_poly.pdbx_strand_id
1 'polypeptide(L)'
;MVVGVMVGSGIFLLPGYAAASVSSGWVLLFAWFLGGAMALLGALSTSELATRYPHTGGDFIYLLRVFGRLPAFLYGWMCLTVTGGGSVAILALFSAKYSAHFLPFSQQSSKAEVFIAIIIVILLTSLHCLRITVGARFQSVLSVVKVGGIIVFAVYLLGSDTPAELVMVSFSGESWKGFSRALIPIYFAYSGWNSVGYLAGEVAKPGKTLPMAFIAGTSVTIALYMLLNSGFLHVLGLQSMQGDALVPVTVLEMLGNSKAIILVNFLILVSVLSSLSIVIQTSARILQSMGENGVFFRKLGEVHPFSRTPVIALVLQGVLSIVLMFLLDIEKLVDSTTVVMVLFSALVISALLKVRRYSYNSGKEYTFLTPLYPFVPLAYIGSALFITVGVVQYYVELGSVLPLWGLGILVTGLPVYFLWHRTVT
;
A
#
# COMPACT_ATOMS: atom_id res chain seq x y z
N MET A 1 2.34 -1.56 -12.81
CA MET A 1 2.92 -1.75 -11.48
C MET A 1 2.21 -0.90 -10.42
N VAL A 2 2.13 0.44 -10.52
CA VAL A 2 1.45 1.29 -9.52
C VAL A 2 0.01 0.81 -9.26
N VAL A 3 -0.82 0.71 -10.30
CA VAL A 3 -2.18 0.12 -10.20
C VAL A 3 -2.13 -1.28 -9.58
N GLY A 4 -1.11 -2.07 -9.94
CA GLY A 4 -0.92 -3.43 -9.43
C GLY A 4 -0.71 -3.51 -7.91
N VAL A 5 -0.04 -2.55 -7.28
CA VAL A 5 0.12 -2.48 -5.82
C VAL A 5 -1.09 -1.88 -5.16
N MET A 6 -1.52 -0.70 -5.61
CA MET A 6 -2.61 0.06 -5.00
C MET A 6 -3.92 -0.74 -4.99
N VAL A 7 -4.28 -1.36 -6.12
CA VAL A 7 -5.47 -2.20 -6.22
C VAL A 7 -5.20 -3.57 -5.59
N GLY A 8 -5.26 -3.64 -4.27
CA GLY A 8 -5.06 -4.84 -3.47
C GLY A 8 -6.34 -5.26 -2.75
N SER A 9 -6.17 -5.78 -1.53
CA SER A 9 -7.29 -6.12 -0.65
C SER A 9 -8.08 -4.89 -0.17
N GLY A 10 -7.44 -3.73 -0.10
CA GLY A 10 -8.02 -2.52 0.50
C GLY A 10 -9.35 -2.10 -0.10
N ILE A 11 -9.48 -2.11 -1.44
CA ILE A 11 -10.72 -1.69 -2.10
C ILE A 11 -11.88 -2.66 -1.88
N PHE A 12 -11.61 -3.91 -1.54
CA PHE A 12 -12.64 -4.92 -1.31
C PHE A 12 -13.05 -5.06 0.16
N LEU A 13 -12.12 -4.76 1.09
CA LEU A 13 -12.31 -4.97 2.53
C LEU A 13 -12.63 -3.68 3.29
N LEU A 14 -12.10 -2.54 2.84
CA LEU A 14 -12.15 -1.30 3.61
C LEU A 14 -13.34 -0.38 3.32
N PRO A 15 -14.13 -0.55 2.24
CA PRO A 15 -15.31 0.28 2.00
C PRO A 15 -16.32 0.26 3.16
N GLY A 16 -16.59 -0.91 3.74
CA GLY A 16 -17.52 -1.03 4.86
C GLY A 16 -17.00 -0.39 6.15
N TYR A 17 -15.69 -0.52 6.43
CA TYR A 17 -15.08 0.16 7.57
C TYR A 17 -15.09 1.69 7.41
N ALA A 18 -14.84 2.20 6.21
CA ALA A 18 -14.94 3.63 5.93
C ALA A 18 -16.40 4.10 6.04
N ALA A 19 -17.37 3.33 5.54
CA ALA A 19 -18.80 3.61 5.62
C ALA A 19 -19.30 3.71 7.06
N ALA A 20 -18.78 2.89 7.98
CA ALA A 20 -19.16 2.91 9.40
C ALA A 20 -18.84 4.24 10.12
N SER A 21 -18.00 5.07 9.53
CA SER A 21 -17.52 6.30 10.14
C SER A 21 -18.17 7.57 9.60
N VAL A 22 -19.05 7.47 8.61
CA VAL A 22 -19.69 8.61 7.94
C VAL A 22 -21.22 8.47 7.94
N SER A 23 -21.92 9.60 7.80
CA SER A 23 -23.38 9.67 7.88
C SER A 23 -24.08 9.64 6.53
N SER A 24 -23.33 9.77 5.41
CA SER A 24 -23.91 9.91 4.06
C SER A 24 -23.01 9.21 3.01
N GLY A 25 -23.67 8.60 1.99
CA GLY A 25 -22.97 7.99 0.86
C GLY A 25 -22.12 9.00 0.06
N TRP A 26 -22.59 10.23 -0.05
CA TRP A 26 -21.81 11.30 -0.69
C TRP A 26 -20.56 11.69 0.07
N VAL A 27 -20.66 11.75 1.41
CA VAL A 27 -19.50 11.97 2.27
C VAL A 27 -18.49 10.84 2.15
N LEU A 28 -18.96 9.59 2.03
CA LEU A 28 -18.11 8.44 1.76
C LEU A 28 -17.36 8.58 0.42
N LEU A 29 -18.07 8.90 -0.67
CA LEU A 29 -17.46 9.13 -1.98
C LEU A 29 -16.47 10.30 -1.95
N PHE A 30 -16.83 11.40 -1.27
CA PHE A 30 -15.91 12.52 -1.10
C PHE A 30 -14.65 12.13 -0.31
N ALA A 31 -14.76 11.30 0.73
CA ALA A 31 -13.61 10.78 1.47
C ALA A 31 -12.71 9.91 0.58
N TRP A 32 -13.29 9.05 -0.26
CA TRP A 32 -12.55 8.25 -1.23
C TRP A 32 -11.84 9.12 -2.29
N PHE A 33 -12.54 10.15 -2.81
CA PHE A 33 -11.94 11.11 -3.73
C PHE A 33 -10.77 11.87 -3.08
N LEU A 34 -10.97 12.37 -1.85
CA LEU A 34 -9.94 13.11 -1.11
C LEU A 34 -8.72 12.23 -0.81
N GLY A 35 -8.92 10.98 -0.37
CA GLY A 35 -7.82 10.03 -0.17
C GLY A 35 -7.03 9.76 -1.46
N GLY A 36 -7.73 9.64 -2.60
CA GLY A 36 -7.11 9.54 -3.92
C GLY A 36 -6.34 10.81 -4.32
N ALA A 37 -6.90 11.98 -4.06
CA ALA A 37 -6.23 13.27 -4.30
C ALA A 37 -4.94 13.38 -3.46
N MET A 38 -4.97 12.96 -2.20
CA MET A 38 -3.78 12.90 -1.35
C MET A 38 -2.71 11.96 -1.93
N ALA A 39 -3.09 10.76 -2.37
CA ALA A 39 -2.17 9.84 -3.04
C ALA A 39 -1.56 10.45 -4.31
N LEU A 40 -2.34 11.21 -5.07
CA LEU A 40 -1.87 11.91 -6.27
C LEU A 40 -0.88 13.04 -5.94
N LEU A 41 -1.12 13.81 -4.86
CA LEU A 41 -0.16 14.82 -4.38
C LEU A 41 1.18 14.17 -3.99
N GLY A 42 1.13 13.01 -3.33
CA GLY A 42 2.30 12.20 -3.02
C GLY A 42 3.01 11.71 -4.29
N ALA A 43 2.27 11.15 -5.23
CA ALA A 43 2.79 10.67 -6.52
C ALA A 43 3.47 11.77 -7.33
N LEU A 44 2.88 12.97 -7.41
CA LEU A 44 3.48 14.14 -8.06
C LEU A 44 4.80 14.55 -7.41
N SER A 45 4.84 14.61 -6.08
CA SER A 45 6.04 15.00 -5.33
C SER A 45 7.16 13.98 -5.46
N THR A 46 6.81 12.69 -5.34
CA THR A 46 7.80 11.59 -5.48
C THR A 46 8.28 11.43 -6.92
N SER A 47 7.47 11.77 -7.92
CA SER A 47 7.89 11.75 -9.32
C SER A 47 9.14 12.62 -9.56
N GLU A 48 9.20 13.78 -8.94
CA GLU A 48 10.39 14.65 -9.03
C GLU A 48 11.60 14.05 -8.30
N LEU A 49 11.40 13.51 -7.08
CA LEU A 49 12.49 12.84 -6.36
C LEU A 49 13.02 11.63 -7.14
N ALA A 50 12.13 10.84 -7.74
CA ALA A 50 12.49 9.67 -8.53
C ALA A 50 13.27 10.02 -9.80
N THR A 51 12.95 11.13 -10.46
CA THR A 51 13.71 11.60 -11.64
C THR A 51 15.05 12.21 -11.28
N ARG A 52 15.17 12.80 -10.09
CA ARG A 52 16.45 13.32 -9.57
C ARG A 52 17.39 12.23 -9.08
N TYR A 53 16.84 11.16 -8.53
CA TYR A 53 17.58 10.03 -7.94
C TYR A 53 17.04 8.69 -8.49
N PRO A 54 17.26 8.37 -9.78
CA PRO A 54 16.72 7.18 -10.43
C PRO A 54 17.51 5.91 -10.06
N HIS A 55 17.57 5.61 -8.79
CA HIS A 55 18.27 4.44 -8.24
C HIS A 55 17.29 3.47 -7.60
N THR A 56 17.62 2.17 -7.60
CA THR A 56 16.87 1.15 -6.88
C THR A 56 16.82 1.46 -5.39
N GLY A 57 15.64 1.31 -4.76
CA GLY A 57 15.43 1.58 -3.34
C GLY A 57 14.53 2.80 -3.05
N GLY A 58 14.21 3.62 -4.08
CA GLY A 58 13.20 4.69 -3.98
C GLY A 58 13.32 5.56 -2.74
N ASP A 59 12.31 5.56 -1.89
CA ASP A 59 12.20 6.41 -0.70
C ASP A 59 13.43 6.28 0.23
N PHE A 60 14.00 5.07 0.35
CA PHE A 60 15.25 4.86 1.09
C PHE A 60 16.38 5.72 0.51
N ILE A 61 16.54 5.74 -0.81
CA ILE A 61 17.57 6.54 -1.48
C ILE A 61 17.33 8.04 -1.29
N TYR A 62 16.07 8.49 -1.36
CA TYR A 62 15.76 9.90 -1.17
C TYR A 62 16.12 10.35 0.25
N LEU A 63 15.78 9.55 1.26
CA LEU A 63 16.15 9.82 2.64
C LEU A 63 17.67 9.78 2.85
N LEU A 64 18.37 8.79 2.28
CA LEU A 64 19.81 8.66 2.39
C LEU A 64 20.56 9.87 1.83
N ARG A 65 20.14 10.33 0.64
CA ARG A 65 20.79 11.46 -0.06
C ARG A 65 20.48 12.81 0.58
N VAL A 66 19.33 12.96 1.20
CA VAL A 66 18.84 14.26 1.70
C VAL A 66 19.02 14.41 3.21
N PHE A 67 18.75 13.37 3.98
CA PHE A 67 18.79 13.41 5.45
C PHE A 67 19.90 12.56 6.06
N GLY A 68 20.57 11.72 5.25
CA GLY A 68 21.70 10.92 5.71
C GLY A 68 21.31 9.51 6.17
N ARG A 69 22.30 8.83 6.79
CA ARG A 69 22.25 7.39 7.05
C ARG A 69 21.19 6.97 8.07
N LEU A 70 21.02 7.72 9.17
CA LEU A 70 20.10 7.32 10.25
C LEU A 70 18.62 7.32 9.80
N PRO A 71 18.05 8.37 9.20
CA PRO A 71 16.67 8.33 8.71
C PRO A 71 16.47 7.26 7.63
N ALA A 72 17.44 7.08 6.74
CA ALA A 72 17.38 6.02 5.72
C ALA A 72 17.41 4.61 6.35
N PHE A 73 18.24 4.37 7.36
CA PHE A 73 18.27 3.12 8.09
C PHE A 73 16.94 2.83 8.78
N LEU A 74 16.37 3.81 9.48
CA LEU A 74 15.09 3.66 10.17
C LEU A 74 13.96 3.38 9.18
N TYR A 75 13.97 4.01 8.01
CA TYR A 75 13.04 3.68 6.93
C TYR A 75 13.18 2.22 6.47
N GLY A 76 14.40 1.78 6.20
CA GLY A 76 14.65 0.40 5.79
C GLY A 76 14.33 -0.62 6.89
N TRP A 77 14.61 -0.28 8.15
CA TRP A 77 14.23 -1.08 9.33
C TRP A 77 12.71 -1.22 9.43
N MET A 78 11.98 -0.12 9.27
CA MET A 78 10.53 -0.12 9.18
C MET A 78 10.03 -1.01 8.02
N CYS A 79 10.64 -0.90 6.84
CA CYS A 79 10.28 -1.72 5.69
C CYS A 79 10.55 -3.21 5.95
N LEU A 80 11.62 -3.54 6.64
CA LEU A 80 11.92 -4.92 7.00
C LEU A 80 10.90 -5.48 7.99
N THR A 81 10.60 -4.75 9.06
CA THR A 81 9.87 -5.26 10.23
C THR A 81 8.38 -4.99 10.20
N VAL A 82 7.94 -3.81 9.77
CA VAL A 82 6.53 -3.36 9.88
C VAL A 82 5.85 -3.31 8.53
N THR A 83 6.29 -2.41 7.64
CA THR A 83 5.54 -2.14 6.41
C THR A 83 5.75 -3.20 5.35
N GLY A 84 6.95 -3.71 5.15
CA GLY A 84 7.22 -4.78 4.20
C GLY A 84 6.85 -6.15 4.77
N GLY A 85 7.48 -6.57 5.88
CA GLY A 85 7.21 -7.84 6.53
C GLY A 85 5.76 -8.00 6.97
N GLY A 86 5.21 -6.98 7.62
CA GLY A 86 3.82 -6.94 8.05
C GLY A 86 2.84 -6.98 6.88
N SER A 87 3.05 -6.16 5.83
CA SER A 87 2.15 -6.17 4.66
C SER A 87 2.17 -7.50 3.92
N VAL A 88 3.34 -8.14 3.78
CA VAL A 88 3.43 -9.49 3.19
C VAL A 88 2.65 -10.50 4.04
N ALA A 89 2.77 -10.46 5.37
CA ALA A 89 2.03 -11.33 6.27
C ALA A 89 0.51 -11.12 6.15
N ILE A 90 0.04 -9.86 6.20
CA ILE A 90 -1.37 -9.49 6.07
C ILE A 90 -1.94 -9.98 4.73
N LEU A 91 -1.28 -9.64 3.62
CA LEU A 91 -1.76 -10.00 2.28
C LEU A 91 -1.74 -11.51 2.05
N ALA A 92 -0.78 -12.24 2.63
CA ALA A 92 -0.74 -13.69 2.54
C ALA A 92 -1.88 -14.35 3.33
N LEU A 93 -2.17 -13.87 4.55
CA LEU A 93 -3.31 -14.34 5.35
C LEU A 93 -4.65 -14.03 4.66
N PHE A 94 -4.81 -12.86 4.07
CA PHE A 94 -5.99 -12.56 3.25
C PHE A 94 -6.09 -13.46 2.03
N SER A 95 -4.97 -13.70 1.31
CA SER A 95 -4.95 -14.64 0.18
C SER A 95 -5.38 -16.04 0.61
N ALA A 96 -4.93 -16.51 1.78
CA ALA A 96 -5.31 -17.79 2.35
C ALA A 96 -6.81 -17.84 2.66
N LYS A 97 -7.35 -16.80 3.31
CA LYS A 97 -8.79 -16.71 3.65
C LYS A 97 -9.67 -16.75 2.40
N TYR A 98 -9.31 -16.03 1.33
CA TYR A 98 -10.09 -16.08 0.09
C TYR A 98 -9.88 -17.38 -0.69
N SER A 99 -8.71 -18.01 -0.62
CA SER A 99 -8.48 -19.33 -1.24
C SER A 99 -9.28 -20.45 -0.55
N ALA A 100 -9.67 -20.26 0.71
CA ALA A 100 -10.50 -21.19 1.46
C ALA A 100 -11.85 -21.47 0.78
N HIS A 101 -12.41 -20.49 0.06
CA HIS A 101 -13.64 -20.68 -0.71
C HIS A 101 -13.51 -21.69 -1.86
N PHE A 102 -12.29 -21.96 -2.30
CA PHE A 102 -11.98 -22.89 -3.40
C PHE A 102 -11.40 -24.24 -2.90
N LEU A 103 -11.05 -24.34 -1.60
CA LEU A 103 -10.38 -25.48 -1.03
C LEU A 103 -11.22 -26.11 0.08
N PRO A 104 -11.78 -27.32 -0.10
CA PRO A 104 -12.76 -27.91 0.82
C PRO A 104 -12.23 -28.21 2.24
N PHE A 105 -10.90 -28.30 2.40
CA PHE A 105 -10.27 -28.61 3.69
C PHE A 105 -9.89 -27.40 4.54
N SER A 106 -10.03 -26.19 4.03
CA SER A 106 -9.53 -24.94 4.67
C SER A 106 -10.59 -24.22 5.51
N GLN A 107 -11.87 -24.56 5.36
CA GLN A 107 -12.98 -23.83 5.97
C GLN A 107 -13.14 -24.00 7.50
N GLN A 108 -12.34 -24.85 8.15
CA GLN A 108 -12.57 -25.24 9.55
C GLN A 108 -11.45 -24.92 10.54
N SER A 109 -10.30 -24.37 10.13
CA SER A 109 -9.19 -24.15 11.05
C SER A 109 -8.33 -22.94 10.71
N SER A 110 -8.18 -22.02 11.68
CA SER A 110 -7.22 -20.91 11.61
C SER A 110 -5.78 -21.39 11.31
N LYS A 111 -5.41 -22.59 11.75
CA LYS A 111 -4.10 -23.20 11.45
C LYS A 111 -3.94 -23.53 9.96
N ALA A 112 -5.01 -23.94 9.28
CA ALA A 112 -4.99 -24.24 7.86
C ALA A 112 -4.78 -22.93 7.04
N GLU A 113 -5.43 -21.83 7.43
CA GLU A 113 -5.23 -20.53 6.80
C GLU A 113 -3.77 -20.06 6.89
N VAL A 114 -3.17 -20.16 8.10
CA VAL A 114 -1.74 -19.80 8.28
C VAL A 114 -0.84 -20.69 7.45
N PHE A 115 -1.11 -22.00 7.37
CA PHE A 115 -0.33 -22.92 6.55
C PHE A 115 -0.41 -22.59 5.05
N ILE A 116 -1.61 -22.28 4.55
CA ILE A 116 -1.81 -21.84 3.15
C ILE A 116 -1.06 -20.50 2.92
N ALA A 117 -1.13 -19.55 3.84
CA ALA A 117 -0.43 -18.27 3.74
C ALA A 117 1.10 -18.48 3.63
N ILE A 118 1.66 -19.38 4.44
CA ILE A 118 3.10 -19.73 4.38
C ILE A 118 3.45 -20.29 3.00
N ILE A 119 2.66 -21.22 2.47
CA ILE A 119 2.88 -21.80 1.13
C ILE A 119 2.87 -20.70 0.07
N ILE A 120 1.90 -19.79 0.12
CA ILE A 120 1.79 -18.66 -0.81
C ILE A 120 3.06 -17.78 -0.75
N VAL A 121 3.54 -17.43 0.44
CA VAL A 121 4.77 -16.63 0.59
C VAL A 121 5.98 -17.37 0.04
N ILE A 122 6.13 -18.67 0.32
CA ILE A 122 7.24 -19.48 -0.21
C ILE A 122 7.19 -19.52 -1.74
N LEU A 123 6.04 -19.80 -2.33
CA LEU A 123 5.86 -19.90 -3.78
C LEU A 123 6.17 -18.56 -4.47
N LEU A 124 5.62 -17.46 -3.99
CA LEU A 124 5.85 -16.13 -4.58
C LEU A 124 7.30 -15.67 -4.38
N THR A 125 7.90 -15.90 -3.21
CA THR A 125 9.31 -15.58 -2.96
C THR A 125 10.19 -16.38 -3.90
N SER A 126 9.94 -17.69 -4.07
CA SER A 126 10.67 -18.55 -5.01
C SER A 126 10.52 -18.08 -6.47
N LEU A 127 9.31 -17.66 -6.86
CA LEU A 127 9.05 -17.09 -8.18
C LEU A 127 9.92 -15.85 -8.45
N HIS A 128 10.05 -14.95 -7.46
CA HIS A 128 10.88 -13.75 -7.57
C HIS A 128 12.39 -14.03 -7.48
N CYS A 129 12.79 -15.18 -6.93
CA CYS A 129 14.19 -15.64 -6.97
C CYS A 129 14.61 -16.18 -8.36
N LEU A 130 13.65 -16.52 -9.23
CA LEU A 130 13.92 -16.97 -10.60
C LEU A 130 14.52 -15.83 -11.45
N ARG A 131 13.89 -15.49 -12.56
CA ARG A 131 14.33 -14.37 -13.41
C ARG A 131 13.41 -13.16 -13.22
N ILE A 132 13.99 -11.98 -13.17
CA ILE A 132 13.26 -10.71 -13.05
C ILE A 132 12.14 -10.57 -14.11
N THR A 133 12.38 -11.06 -15.33
CA THR A 133 11.40 -11.05 -16.43
C THR A 133 10.18 -11.94 -16.17
N VAL A 134 10.35 -13.06 -15.45
CA VAL A 134 9.26 -13.97 -15.09
C VAL A 134 8.32 -13.29 -14.11
N GLY A 135 8.86 -12.71 -13.05
CA GLY A 135 8.08 -11.96 -12.07
C GLY A 135 7.34 -10.78 -12.71
N ALA A 136 7.99 -10.02 -13.60
CA ALA A 136 7.37 -8.90 -14.29
C ALA A 136 6.22 -9.32 -15.21
N ARG A 137 6.35 -10.43 -15.97
CA ARG A 137 5.27 -10.97 -16.82
C ARG A 137 4.09 -11.45 -15.98
N PHE A 138 4.36 -12.23 -14.94
CA PHE A 138 3.34 -12.70 -13.99
C PHE A 138 2.53 -11.53 -13.45
N GLN A 139 3.23 -10.49 -12.96
CA GLN A 139 2.60 -9.29 -12.43
C GLN A 139 1.76 -8.52 -13.46
N SER A 140 2.23 -8.44 -14.71
CA SER A 140 1.49 -7.76 -15.77
C SER A 140 0.17 -8.46 -16.07
N VAL A 141 0.17 -9.79 -16.16
CA VAL A 141 -1.04 -10.59 -16.38
C VAL A 141 -2.04 -10.39 -15.25
N LEU A 142 -1.59 -10.54 -13.99
CA LEU A 142 -2.46 -10.33 -12.84
C LEU A 142 -3.03 -8.91 -12.79
N SER A 143 -2.25 -7.89 -13.16
CA SER A 143 -2.72 -6.50 -13.18
C SER A 143 -3.79 -6.26 -14.23
N VAL A 144 -3.67 -6.85 -15.42
CA VAL A 144 -4.70 -6.74 -16.48
C VAL A 144 -5.98 -7.44 -16.05
N VAL A 145 -5.88 -8.66 -15.53
CA VAL A 145 -7.05 -9.44 -15.06
C VAL A 145 -7.81 -8.68 -13.98
N LYS A 146 -7.12 -8.12 -12.99
CA LYS A 146 -7.80 -7.41 -11.90
C LYS A 146 -8.42 -6.08 -12.33
N VAL A 147 -7.73 -5.29 -13.15
CA VAL A 147 -8.29 -4.02 -13.64
C VAL A 147 -9.52 -4.28 -14.49
N GLY A 148 -9.43 -5.22 -15.44
CA GLY A 148 -10.56 -5.63 -16.26
C GLY A 148 -11.72 -6.18 -15.44
N GLY A 149 -11.43 -7.07 -14.49
CA GLY A 149 -12.42 -7.64 -13.58
C GLY A 149 -13.14 -6.60 -12.72
N ILE A 150 -12.41 -5.62 -12.19
CA ILE A 150 -13.00 -4.51 -11.39
C ILE A 150 -13.90 -3.65 -12.25
N ILE A 151 -13.49 -3.31 -13.48
CA ILE A 151 -14.33 -2.52 -14.40
C ILE A 151 -15.63 -3.28 -14.71
N VAL A 152 -15.52 -4.55 -15.08
CA VAL A 152 -16.69 -5.39 -15.38
C VAL A 152 -17.61 -5.49 -14.17
N PHE A 153 -17.04 -5.70 -12.96
CA PHE A 153 -17.83 -5.78 -11.73
C PHE A 153 -18.53 -4.46 -11.41
N ALA A 154 -17.83 -3.35 -11.49
CA ALA A 154 -18.42 -2.03 -11.21
C ALA A 154 -19.51 -1.65 -12.22
N VAL A 155 -19.30 -1.94 -13.51
CA VAL A 155 -20.32 -1.72 -14.56
C VAL A 155 -21.54 -2.61 -14.32
N TYR A 156 -21.34 -3.86 -13.91
CA TYR A 156 -22.44 -4.78 -13.56
C TYR A 156 -23.26 -4.22 -12.39
N LEU A 157 -22.62 -3.70 -11.34
CA LEU A 157 -23.31 -3.10 -10.20
C LEU A 157 -24.10 -1.85 -10.58
N LEU A 158 -23.51 -0.95 -11.35
CA LEU A 158 -24.17 0.30 -11.78
C LEU A 158 -25.30 0.07 -12.77
N GLY A 159 -25.30 -1.05 -13.49
CA GLY A 159 -26.36 -1.46 -14.40
C GLY A 159 -27.47 -2.29 -13.73
N SER A 160 -27.43 -2.51 -12.41
CA SER A 160 -28.47 -3.27 -11.71
C SER A 160 -29.72 -2.43 -11.47
N ASP A 161 -30.90 -3.09 -11.58
CA ASP A 161 -32.22 -2.45 -11.42
C ASP A 161 -32.65 -2.26 -9.94
N THR A 162 -31.76 -2.43 -9.00
CA THR A 162 -32.02 -2.26 -7.56
C THR A 162 -31.25 -1.06 -7.00
N PRO A 163 -31.66 0.19 -7.34
CA PRO A 163 -31.02 1.35 -6.74
C PRO A 163 -31.40 1.42 -5.26
N ALA A 164 -30.40 1.39 -4.37
CA ALA A 164 -30.63 1.79 -2.99
C ALA A 164 -31.02 3.27 -2.97
N GLU A 165 -31.95 3.64 -2.10
CA GLU A 165 -32.22 5.04 -1.84
C GLU A 165 -30.93 5.73 -1.39
N LEU A 166 -30.34 6.53 -2.27
CA LEU A 166 -29.28 7.46 -1.88
C LEU A 166 -29.92 8.47 -0.96
N VAL A 167 -29.83 8.23 0.35
CA VAL A 167 -30.33 9.18 1.34
C VAL A 167 -29.69 10.53 1.04
N MET A 168 -30.54 11.48 0.69
CA MET A 168 -30.15 12.86 0.33
C MET A 168 -29.31 13.46 1.46
N VAL A 169 -28.22 14.04 1.07
CA VAL A 169 -27.17 14.57 1.91
C VAL A 169 -27.69 15.59 2.89
N SER A 170 -27.52 15.32 4.17
CA SER A 170 -27.37 16.38 5.15
C SER A 170 -25.91 16.38 5.62
N PHE A 171 -25.13 17.36 5.21
CA PHE A 171 -23.81 17.63 5.84
C PHE A 171 -23.98 18.12 7.28
N SER A 172 -25.21 18.39 7.70
CA SER A 172 -25.57 18.98 9.01
C SER A 172 -25.41 18.01 10.19
N GLY A 173 -24.99 16.78 9.99
CA GLY A 173 -24.76 15.79 11.06
C GLY A 173 -23.37 15.19 11.03
N GLU A 174 -22.50 15.61 10.07
CA GLU A 174 -21.20 15.00 9.92
C GLU A 174 -20.26 15.43 11.03
N SER A 175 -19.80 14.47 11.82
CA SER A 175 -18.77 14.70 12.81
C SER A 175 -17.41 14.77 12.11
N TRP A 176 -16.65 15.84 12.36
CA TRP A 176 -15.25 15.94 11.95
C TRP A 176 -14.43 14.70 12.33
N LYS A 177 -14.71 14.13 13.50
CA LYS A 177 -14.09 12.89 13.99
C LYS A 177 -14.48 11.69 13.12
N GLY A 178 -15.76 11.57 12.72
CA GLY A 178 -16.22 10.52 11.83
C GLY A 178 -15.53 10.58 10.47
N PHE A 179 -15.46 11.74 9.86
CA PHE A 179 -14.80 11.95 8.58
C PHE A 179 -13.30 11.60 8.63
N SER A 180 -12.58 12.05 9.66
CA SER A 180 -11.15 11.72 9.82
C SER A 180 -10.92 10.23 10.04
N ARG A 181 -11.83 9.52 10.72
CA ARG A 181 -11.81 8.05 10.86
C ARG A 181 -11.96 7.34 9.54
N ALA A 182 -12.88 7.78 8.68
CA ALA A 182 -13.06 7.20 7.36
C ALA A 182 -11.80 7.31 6.49
N LEU A 183 -11.01 8.37 6.64
CA LEU A 183 -9.76 8.54 5.89
C LEU A 183 -8.66 7.55 6.27
N ILE A 184 -8.71 6.93 7.45
CA ILE A 184 -7.68 5.95 7.89
C ILE A 184 -7.67 4.71 6.97
N PRO A 185 -8.77 3.93 6.86
CA PRO A 185 -8.82 2.80 5.94
C PRO A 185 -8.67 3.21 4.48
N ILE A 186 -9.18 4.38 4.09
CA ILE A 186 -9.04 4.92 2.74
C ILE A 186 -7.59 5.21 2.40
N TYR A 187 -6.81 5.85 3.30
CA TYR A 187 -5.38 6.07 3.10
C TYR A 187 -4.63 4.75 2.91
N PHE A 188 -4.93 3.74 3.74
CA PHE A 188 -4.33 2.40 3.58
C PHE A 188 -4.68 1.79 2.21
N ALA A 189 -5.94 1.90 1.76
CA ALA A 189 -6.38 1.39 0.45
C ALA A 189 -5.63 2.05 -0.72
N TYR A 190 -5.31 3.34 -0.61
CA TYR A 190 -4.53 4.07 -1.60
C TYR A 190 -3.01 3.93 -1.44
N SER A 191 -2.51 3.21 -0.43
CA SER A 191 -1.06 3.02 -0.24
C SER A 191 -0.41 2.29 -1.42
N GLY A 192 0.90 2.49 -1.61
CA GLY A 192 1.67 1.82 -2.65
C GLY A 192 1.83 2.62 -3.96
N TRP A 193 1.32 3.85 -4.05
CA TRP A 193 1.53 4.73 -5.21
C TRP A 193 3.03 4.98 -5.49
N ASN A 194 3.90 4.93 -4.48
CA ASN A 194 5.35 5.11 -4.57
C ASN A 194 6.13 3.87 -5.05
N SER A 195 5.45 2.73 -5.27
CA SER A 195 6.07 1.42 -5.51
C SER A 195 7.01 1.36 -6.72
N VAL A 196 6.74 2.11 -7.79
CA VAL A 196 7.61 2.12 -8.98
C VAL A 196 8.95 2.79 -8.69
N GLY A 197 9.03 3.68 -7.70
CA GLY A 197 10.27 4.31 -7.26
C GLY A 197 11.29 3.32 -6.74
N TYR A 198 10.86 2.22 -6.13
CA TYR A 198 11.78 1.18 -5.61
C TYR A 198 12.51 0.41 -6.70
N LEU A 199 11.99 0.42 -7.91
CA LEU A 199 12.57 -0.20 -9.11
C LEU A 199 13.11 0.84 -10.09
N ALA A 200 13.29 2.10 -9.69
CA ALA A 200 13.66 3.19 -10.58
C ALA A 200 14.98 2.92 -11.35
N GLY A 201 15.94 2.21 -10.74
CA GLY A 201 17.18 1.79 -11.38
C GLY A 201 17.02 0.78 -12.52
N GLU A 202 15.87 0.12 -12.63
CA GLU A 202 15.56 -0.88 -13.67
C GLU A 202 14.71 -0.27 -14.80
N VAL A 203 14.29 1.00 -14.68
CA VAL A 203 13.38 1.67 -15.61
C VAL A 203 14.15 2.31 -16.76
N ALA A 204 13.79 1.97 -17.99
CA ALA A 204 14.30 2.65 -19.19
C ALA A 204 13.73 4.08 -19.26
N LYS A 205 14.59 5.08 -19.58
CA LYS A 205 14.23 6.49 -19.70
C LYS A 205 13.47 7.02 -18.44
N PRO A 206 14.08 6.92 -17.24
CA PRO A 206 13.41 7.20 -15.98
C PRO A 206 12.77 8.60 -15.92
N GLY A 207 13.38 9.60 -16.55
CA GLY A 207 12.89 10.98 -16.59
C GLY A 207 11.48 11.17 -17.19
N LYS A 208 11.05 10.27 -18.09
CA LYS A 208 9.71 10.28 -18.68
C LYS A 208 8.81 9.17 -18.12
N THR A 209 9.38 7.98 -17.98
CA THR A 209 8.60 6.79 -17.60
C THR A 209 8.14 6.84 -16.14
N LEU A 210 8.98 7.31 -15.21
CA LEU A 210 8.62 7.36 -13.80
C LEU A 210 7.45 8.33 -13.52
N PRO A 211 7.49 9.61 -13.94
CA PRO A 211 6.36 10.52 -13.73
C PRO A 211 5.07 10.01 -14.33
N MET A 212 5.13 9.47 -15.57
CA MET A 212 3.97 8.90 -16.22
C MET A 212 3.39 7.72 -15.44
N ALA A 213 4.24 6.82 -14.93
CA ALA A 213 3.81 5.66 -14.16
C ALA A 213 3.18 6.07 -12.81
N PHE A 214 3.78 7.02 -12.09
CA PHE A 214 3.23 7.53 -10.83
C PHE A 214 1.87 8.20 -11.04
N ILE A 215 1.79 9.16 -11.96
CA ILE A 215 0.59 9.99 -12.14
C ILE A 215 -0.53 9.17 -12.77
N ALA A 216 -0.27 8.53 -13.90
CA ALA A 216 -1.30 7.74 -14.59
C ALA A 216 -1.76 6.55 -13.74
N GLY A 217 -0.83 5.83 -13.09
CA GLY A 217 -1.18 4.71 -12.22
C GLY A 217 -2.07 5.11 -11.05
N THR A 218 -1.74 6.20 -10.37
CA THR A 218 -2.56 6.72 -9.26
C THR A 218 -3.91 7.22 -9.76
N SER A 219 -3.95 7.96 -10.88
CA SER A 219 -5.22 8.47 -11.46
C SER A 219 -6.16 7.34 -11.88
N VAL A 220 -5.63 6.29 -12.52
CA VAL A 220 -6.42 5.10 -12.86
C VAL A 220 -6.98 4.44 -11.61
N THR A 221 -6.18 4.33 -10.55
CA THR A 221 -6.64 3.74 -9.28
C THR A 221 -7.75 4.58 -8.64
N ILE A 222 -7.64 5.92 -8.66
CA ILE A 222 -8.71 6.82 -8.19
C ILE A 222 -10.01 6.55 -8.95
N ALA A 223 -9.94 6.51 -10.29
CA ALA A 223 -11.11 6.26 -11.12
C ALA A 223 -11.76 4.89 -10.82
N LEU A 224 -10.94 3.83 -10.66
CA LEU A 224 -11.43 2.49 -10.33
C LEU A 224 -12.10 2.45 -8.95
N TYR A 225 -11.51 3.12 -7.96
CA TYR A 225 -12.05 3.14 -6.59
C TYR A 225 -13.33 3.94 -6.50
N MET A 226 -13.40 5.08 -7.18
CA MET A 226 -14.63 5.87 -7.27
C MET A 226 -15.74 5.09 -7.96
N LEU A 227 -15.41 4.44 -9.09
CA LEU A 227 -16.37 3.64 -9.84
C LEU A 227 -16.93 2.47 -9.01
N LEU A 228 -16.06 1.73 -8.31
CA LEU A 228 -16.46 0.57 -7.54
C LEU A 228 -17.27 0.96 -6.28
N ASN A 229 -16.84 1.99 -5.54
CA ASN A 229 -17.59 2.47 -4.37
C ASN A 229 -18.95 3.07 -4.77
N SER A 230 -19.04 3.74 -5.93
CA SER A 230 -20.32 4.17 -6.48
C SER A 230 -21.25 2.99 -6.77
N GLY A 231 -20.70 1.89 -7.33
CA GLY A 231 -21.45 0.65 -7.54
C GLY A 231 -21.93 0.01 -6.25
N PHE A 232 -21.10 -0.05 -5.21
CA PHE A 232 -21.49 -0.56 -3.90
C PHE A 232 -22.61 0.27 -3.27
N LEU A 233 -22.47 1.60 -3.30
CA LEU A 233 -23.50 2.49 -2.78
C LEU A 233 -24.80 2.42 -3.59
N HIS A 234 -24.72 2.22 -4.91
CA HIS A 234 -25.89 2.10 -5.78
C HIS A 234 -26.74 0.88 -5.41
N VAL A 235 -26.12 -0.25 -5.07
CA VAL A 235 -26.84 -1.49 -4.75
C VAL A 235 -27.22 -1.59 -3.27
N LEU A 236 -26.27 -1.35 -2.36
CA LEU A 236 -26.45 -1.58 -0.92
C LEU A 236 -26.96 -0.35 -0.16
N GLY A 237 -26.66 0.85 -0.63
CA GLY A 237 -26.75 2.05 0.20
C GLY A 237 -25.73 2.07 1.33
N LEU A 238 -25.63 3.20 2.04
CA LEU A 238 -24.62 3.38 3.09
C LEU A 238 -24.87 2.44 4.29
N GLN A 239 -26.11 2.30 4.73
CA GLN A 239 -26.44 1.56 5.95
C GLN A 239 -26.03 0.09 5.87
N SER A 240 -26.29 -0.56 4.74
CA SER A 240 -25.93 -1.98 4.53
C SER A 240 -24.43 -2.18 4.34
N MET A 241 -23.67 -1.13 4.01
CA MET A 241 -22.22 -1.17 3.91
C MET A 241 -21.52 -1.00 5.27
N GLN A 242 -22.17 -0.37 6.24
CA GLN A 242 -21.53 0.01 7.52
C GLN A 242 -21.03 -1.19 8.30
N GLY A 243 -19.71 -1.27 8.48
CA GLY A 243 -19.06 -2.36 9.25
C GLY A 243 -18.96 -3.70 8.52
N ASP A 244 -19.46 -3.78 7.28
CA ASP A 244 -19.36 -5.00 6.49
C ASP A 244 -17.92 -5.21 5.98
N ALA A 245 -17.31 -6.32 6.38
CA ALA A 245 -15.97 -6.71 5.94
C ALA A 245 -15.96 -7.36 4.53
N LEU A 246 -17.13 -7.70 3.98
CA LEU A 246 -17.27 -8.45 2.73
C LEU A 246 -18.21 -7.76 1.73
N VAL A 247 -18.26 -6.44 1.70
CA VAL A 247 -19.10 -5.62 0.83
C VAL A 247 -19.28 -6.18 -0.60
N PRO A 248 -18.23 -6.67 -1.30
CA PRO A 248 -18.38 -7.24 -2.63
C PRO A 248 -19.23 -8.52 -2.67
N VAL A 249 -19.22 -9.30 -1.61
CA VAL A 249 -20.02 -10.55 -1.51
C VAL A 249 -21.47 -10.20 -1.16
N THR A 250 -21.67 -9.35 -0.17
CA THR A 250 -22.98 -8.88 0.30
C THR A 250 -23.80 -8.25 -0.83
N VAL A 251 -23.14 -7.44 -1.69
CA VAL A 251 -23.76 -6.88 -2.90
C VAL A 251 -24.33 -7.97 -3.81
N LEU A 252 -23.58 -9.04 -4.03
CA LEU A 252 -23.99 -10.11 -4.94
C LEU A 252 -25.03 -11.03 -4.32
N GLU A 253 -25.01 -11.22 -3.00
CA GLU A 253 -26.07 -11.92 -2.25
C GLU A 253 -27.40 -11.14 -2.39
N MET A 254 -27.36 -9.82 -2.23
CA MET A 254 -28.54 -8.96 -2.42
C MET A 254 -29.10 -9.03 -3.85
N LEU A 255 -28.21 -9.13 -4.85
CA LEU A 255 -28.60 -9.31 -6.25
C LEU A 255 -28.99 -10.75 -6.61
N GLY A 256 -28.95 -11.70 -5.65
CA GLY A 256 -29.31 -13.10 -5.87
C GLY A 256 -28.41 -13.87 -6.84
N ASN A 257 -27.19 -13.39 -7.09
CA ASN A 257 -26.29 -13.95 -8.10
C ASN A 257 -25.17 -14.80 -7.52
N SER A 258 -25.49 -16.03 -7.08
CA SER A 258 -24.53 -16.96 -6.46
C SER A 258 -23.33 -17.31 -7.36
N LYS A 259 -23.49 -17.32 -8.68
CA LYS A 259 -22.41 -17.61 -9.63
C LYS A 259 -21.39 -16.47 -9.67
N ALA A 260 -21.87 -15.22 -9.59
CA ALA A 260 -21.02 -14.05 -9.57
C ALA A 260 -20.18 -13.97 -8.28
N ILE A 261 -20.65 -14.50 -7.15
CA ILE A 261 -19.90 -14.57 -5.89
C ILE A 261 -18.60 -15.34 -6.07
N ILE A 262 -18.61 -16.47 -6.77
CA ILE A 262 -17.41 -17.25 -7.06
C ILE A 262 -16.41 -16.45 -7.90
N LEU A 263 -16.90 -15.76 -8.93
CA LEU A 263 -16.06 -14.93 -9.81
C LEU A 263 -15.44 -13.75 -9.05
N VAL A 264 -16.21 -13.10 -8.17
CA VAL A 264 -15.71 -11.98 -7.36
C VAL A 264 -14.71 -12.45 -6.31
N ASN A 265 -14.94 -13.56 -5.63
CA ASN A 265 -13.94 -14.15 -4.74
C ASN A 265 -12.63 -14.49 -5.47
N PHE A 266 -12.72 -15.02 -6.70
CA PHE A 266 -11.55 -15.23 -7.56
C PHE A 266 -10.86 -13.91 -7.93
N LEU A 267 -11.61 -12.88 -8.31
CA LEU A 267 -11.07 -11.55 -8.61
C LEU A 267 -10.34 -10.94 -7.40
N ILE A 268 -10.92 -11.07 -6.19
CA ILE A 268 -10.30 -10.61 -4.96
C ILE A 268 -9.00 -11.37 -4.70
N LEU A 269 -9.02 -12.70 -4.80
CA LEU A 269 -7.82 -13.54 -4.62
C LEU A 269 -6.71 -13.13 -5.59
N VAL A 270 -7.00 -12.99 -6.88
CA VAL A 270 -6.05 -12.52 -7.90
C VAL A 270 -5.51 -11.14 -7.55
N SER A 271 -6.36 -10.24 -7.09
CA SER A 271 -5.98 -8.87 -6.71
C SER A 271 -5.03 -8.85 -5.51
N VAL A 272 -5.32 -9.65 -4.48
CA VAL A 272 -4.48 -9.74 -3.27
C VAL A 272 -3.14 -10.40 -3.61
N LEU A 273 -3.13 -11.52 -4.36
CA LEU A 273 -1.90 -12.20 -4.80
C LEU A 273 -1.01 -11.28 -5.66
N SER A 274 -1.62 -10.49 -6.53
CA SER A 274 -0.89 -9.50 -7.33
C SER A 274 -0.20 -8.46 -6.45
N SER A 275 -0.89 -7.90 -5.46
CA SER A 275 -0.31 -6.92 -4.55
C SER A 275 0.76 -7.54 -3.65
N LEU A 276 0.51 -8.71 -3.11
CA LEU A 276 1.48 -9.49 -2.33
C LEU A 276 2.78 -9.72 -3.11
N SER A 277 2.66 -10.15 -4.38
CA SER A 277 3.80 -10.37 -5.27
C SER A 277 4.66 -9.10 -5.44
N ILE A 278 4.04 -7.94 -5.61
CA ILE A 278 4.78 -6.67 -5.76
C ILE A 278 5.40 -6.24 -4.42
N VAL A 279 4.68 -6.37 -3.31
CA VAL A 279 5.21 -5.99 -1.99
C VAL A 279 6.45 -6.83 -1.64
N ILE A 280 6.44 -8.14 -1.91
CA ILE A 280 7.64 -9.00 -1.76
C ILE A 280 8.81 -8.44 -2.58
N GLN A 281 8.58 -8.11 -3.84
CA GLN A 281 9.62 -7.59 -4.74
C GLN A 281 10.15 -6.23 -4.30
N THR A 282 9.27 -5.28 -3.98
CA THR A 282 9.65 -3.90 -3.62
C THR A 282 10.37 -3.83 -2.27
N SER A 283 9.90 -4.57 -1.27
CA SER A 283 10.55 -4.64 0.05
C SER A 283 11.96 -5.21 -0.07
N ALA A 284 12.16 -6.27 -0.86
CA ALA A 284 13.48 -6.82 -1.10
C ALA A 284 14.43 -5.84 -1.81
N ARG A 285 13.92 -4.96 -2.70
CA ARG A 285 14.73 -3.92 -3.35
C ARG A 285 15.18 -2.82 -2.39
N ILE A 286 14.38 -2.51 -1.37
CA ILE A 286 14.80 -1.59 -0.29
C ILE A 286 15.95 -2.20 0.50
N LEU A 287 15.82 -3.48 0.91
CA LEU A 287 16.89 -4.19 1.63
C LEU A 287 18.16 -4.33 0.79
N GLN A 288 18.03 -4.61 -0.50
CA GLN A 288 19.15 -4.60 -1.45
C GLN A 288 19.86 -3.25 -1.42
N SER A 289 19.11 -2.16 -1.55
CA SER A 289 19.68 -0.81 -1.55
C SER A 289 20.35 -0.45 -0.22
N MET A 290 19.84 -0.93 0.92
CA MET A 290 20.52 -0.77 2.22
C MET A 290 21.89 -1.47 2.23
N GLY A 291 21.97 -2.68 1.69
CA GLY A 291 23.21 -3.45 1.59
C GLY A 291 24.22 -2.81 0.64
N GLU A 292 23.79 -2.40 -0.57
CA GLU A 292 24.63 -1.73 -1.58
C GLU A 292 25.23 -0.41 -1.06
N ASN A 293 24.48 0.35 -0.28
CA ASN A 293 24.94 1.62 0.28
C ASN A 293 25.66 1.48 1.64
N GLY A 294 25.90 0.23 2.10
CA GLY A 294 26.61 -0.03 3.35
C GLY A 294 25.89 0.48 4.60
N VAL A 295 24.56 0.60 4.54
CA VAL A 295 23.73 1.04 5.66
C VAL A 295 23.27 -0.15 6.50
N PHE A 296 23.30 -1.35 5.93
CA PHE A 296 23.01 -2.63 6.61
C PHE A 296 23.90 -3.74 6.05
N PHE A 297 23.62 -5.02 6.33
CA PHE A 297 24.43 -6.17 5.90
C PHE A 297 24.71 -6.14 4.40
N ARG A 298 25.99 -6.09 4.00
CA ARG A 298 26.42 -6.02 2.60
C ARG A 298 25.88 -7.15 1.74
N LYS A 299 25.73 -8.37 2.32
CA LYS A 299 25.15 -9.54 1.62
C LYS A 299 23.74 -9.32 1.08
N LEU A 300 22.96 -8.41 1.69
CA LEU A 300 21.63 -8.06 1.20
C LEU A 300 21.69 -7.31 -0.15
N GLY A 301 22.79 -6.60 -0.42
CA GLY A 301 23.02 -5.89 -1.67
C GLY A 301 23.47 -6.79 -2.82
N GLU A 302 23.81 -8.05 -2.55
CA GLU A 302 24.28 -8.98 -3.60
C GLU A 302 23.15 -9.39 -4.53
N VAL A 303 23.36 -9.16 -5.82
CA VAL A 303 22.46 -9.56 -6.90
C VAL A 303 22.97 -10.85 -7.53
N HIS A 304 22.13 -11.87 -7.58
CA HIS A 304 22.50 -13.15 -8.14
C HIS A 304 22.78 -13.03 -9.67
N PRO A 305 23.94 -13.51 -10.18
CA PRO A 305 24.41 -13.21 -11.53
C PRO A 305 23.46 -13.71 -12.64
N PHE A 306 22.82 -14.86 -12.47
CA PHE A 306 21.93 -15.43 -13.48
C PHE A 306 20.49 -14.90 -13.39
N SER A 307 19.92 -14.80 -12.18
CA SER A 307 18.55 -14.36 -11.99
C SER A 307 18.40 -12.83 -12.01
N ARG A 308 19.47 -12.10 -11.73
CA ARG A 308 19.51 -10.65 -11.56
C ARG A 308 18.56 -10.15 -10.46
N THR A 309 18.39 -10.99 -9.41
CA THR A 309 17.50 -10.71 -8.28
C THR A 309 18.28 -10.75 -6.98
N PRO A 310 17.89 -9.97 -5.93
CA PRO A 310 18.52 -9.98 -4.62
C PRO A 310 17.97 -11.15 -3.77
N VAL A 311 18.43 -12.37 -4.06
CA VAL A 311 17.88 -13.60 -3.47
C VAL A 311 17.94 -13.59 -1.95
N ILE A 312 19.04 -13.12 -1.35
CA ILE A 312 19.20 -13.06 0.11
C ILE A 312 18.17 -12.11 0.75
N ALA A 313 17.96 -10.95 0.14
CA ALA A 313 16.96 -10.00 0.62
C ALA A 313 15.52 -10.54 0.48
N LEU A 314 15.20 -11.23 -0.63
CA LEU A 314 13.91 -11.87 -0.86
C LEU A 314 13.63 -12.95 0.20
N VAL A 315 14.59 -13.83 0.46
CA VAL A 315 14.45 -14.91 1.45
C VAL A 315 14.32 -14.35 2.86
N LEU A 316 15.16 -13.39 3.24
CA LEU A 316 15.08 -12.74 4.55
C LEU A 316 13.69 -12.11 4.78
N GLN A 317 13.18 -11.38 3.78
CA GLN A 317 11.86 -10.76 3.83
C GLN A 317 10.75 -11.82 3.98
N GLY A 318 10.82 -12.90 3.21
CA GLY A 318 9.87 -14.00 3.28
C GLY A 318 9.85 -14.70 4.64
N VAL A 319 11.03 -15.02 5.19
CA VAL A 319 11.17 -15.65 6.51
C VAL A 319 10.60 -14.74 7.61
N LEU A 320 10.95 -13.45 7.59
CA LEU A 320 10.43 -12.51 8.59
C LEU A 320 8.92 -12.38 8.51
N SER A 321 8.35 -12.33 7.32
CA SER A 321 6.90 -12.27 7.12
C SER A 321 6.19 -13.50 7.70
N ILE A 322 6.77 -14.69 7.50
CA ILE A 322 6.26 -15.93 8.10
C ILE A 322 6.31 -15.87 9.63
N VAL A 323 7.39 -15.39 10.22
CA VAL A 323 7.51 -15.21 11.68
C VAL A 323 6.43 -14.25 12.20
N LEU A 324 6.19 -13.14 11.50
CA LEU A 324 5.18 -12.15 11.90
C LEU A 324 3.75 -12.70 11.87
N MET A 325 3.43 -13.67 11.00
CA MET A 325 2.12 -14.34 10.97
C MET A 325 1.81 -15.09 12.28
N PHE A 326 2.84 -15.54 13.01
CA PHE A 326 2.67 -16.23 14.30
C PHE A 326 2.66 -15.29 15.50
N LEU A 327 3.21 -14.08 15.35
CA LEU A 327 3.40 -13.15 16.46
C LEU A 327 2.27 -12.13 16.61
N LEU A 328 1.61 -11.77 15.50
CA LEU A 328 0.70 -10.62 15.47
C LEU A 328 -0.61 -10.95 14.75
N ASP A 329 -1.72 -10.46 15.31
CA ASP A 329 -3.03 -10.51 14.66
C ASP A 329 -3.09 -9.50 13.50
N ILE A 330 -3.90 -9.80 12.48
CA ILE A 330 -4.05 -8.98 11.26
C ILE A 330 -4.42 -7.53 11.59
N GLU A 331 -5.39 -7.31 12.49
CA GLU A 331 -5.85 -5.98 12.87
C GLU A 331 -4.73 -5.13 13.49
N LYS A 332 -3.98 -5.71 14.43
CA LYS A 332 -2.83 -5.05 15.05
C LYS A 332 -1.73 -4.69 14.06
N LEU A 333 -1.53 -5.54 13.04
CA LEU A 333 -0.56 -5.28 11.97
C LEU A 333 -0.98 -4.10 11.09
N VAL A 334 -2.25 -4.03 10.68
CA VAL A 334 -2.76 -2.95 9.81
C VAL A 334 -2.63 -1.59 10.49
N ASP A 335 -3.06 -1.49 11.73
CA ASP A 335 -3.10 -0.23 12.47
C ASP A 335 -1.70 0.30 12.77
N SER A 336 -0.82 -0.59 13.27
CA SER A 336 0.59 -0.25 13.55
C SER A 336 1.34 0.20 12.30
N THR A 337 1.05 -0.45 11.17
CA THR A 337 1.69 -0.18 9.89
C THR A 337 1.30 1.19 9.34
N THR A 338 0.01 1.56 9.44
CA THR A 338 -0.52 2.79 8.84
C THR A 338 0.13 4.05 9.41
N VAL A 339 0.23 4.18 10.73
CA VAL A 339 0.83 5.36 11.38
C VAL A 339 2.27 5.58 10.91
N VAL A 340 3.07 4.51 10.93
CA VAL A 340 4.49 4.60 10.58
C VAL A 340 4.66 4.89 9.08
N MET A 341 3.83 4.30 8.22
CA MET A 341 3.81 4.58 6.77
C MET A 341 3.51 6.06 6.50
N VAL A 342 2.48 6.62 7.14
CA VAL A 342 2.07 8.02 6.95
C VAL A 342 3.19 8.98 7.36
N LEU A 343 3.81 8.76 8.52
CA LEU A 343 4.90 9.60 9.01
C LEU A 343 6.12 9.57 8.11
N PHE A 344 6.54 8.37 7.67
CA PHE A 344 7.69 8.27 6.76
C PHE A 344 7.40 8.79 5.37
N SER A 345 6.17 8.64 4.86
CA SER A 345 5.80 9.23 3.57
C SER A 345 5.86 10.77 3.62
N ALA A 346 5.41 11.39 4.73
CA ALA A 346 5.56 12.82 4.94
C ALA A 346 7.05 13.24 5.02
N LEU A 347 7.89 12.46 5.71
CA LEU A 347 9.33 12.70 5.78
C LEU A 347 9.98 12.60 4.40
N VAL A 348 9.61 11.59 3.60
CA VAL A 348 10.10 11.42 2.21
C VAL A 348 9.71 12.61 1.34
N ILE A 349 8.46 13.05 1.40
CA ILE A 349 8.00 14.22 0.62
C ILE A 349 8.70 15.49 1.10
N SER A 350 9.00 15.63 2.38
CA SER A 350 9.77 16.78 2.90
C SER A 350 11.19 16.85 2.32
N ALA A 351 11.76 15.72 1.89
CA ALA A 351 13.03 15.72 1.17
C ALA A 351 13.00 16.57 -0.10
N LEU A 352 11.86 16.64 -0.80
CA LEU A 352 11.72 17.49 -1.98
C LEU A 352 11.89 18.98 -1.64
N LEU A 353 11.31 19.42 -0.52
CA LEU A 353 11.45 20.82 -0.07
C LEU A 353 12.92 21.16 0.18
N LYS A 354 13.64 20.25 0.84
CA LYS A 354 15.07 20.43 1.12
C LYS A 354 15.90 20.40 -0.15
N VAL A 355 15.68 19.46 -1.06
CA VAL A 355 16.41 19.33 -2.33
C VAL A 355 16.24 20.58 -3.18
N ARG A 356 15.03 21.10 -3.35
CA ARG A 356 14.81 22.31 -4.17
C ARG A 356 15.48 23.54 -3.59
N ARG A 357 15.51 23.68 -2.27
CA ARG A 357 16.21 24.81 -1.62
C ARG A 357 17.70 24.83 -1.94
N TYR A 358 18.35 23.65 -2.00
CA TYR A 358 19.78 23.57 -2.32
C TYR A 358 20.08 23.51 -3.82
N SER A 359 19.17 23.00 -4.64
CA SER A 359 19.36 22.86 -6.10
C SER A 359 19.11 24.13 -6.88
N TYR A 360 18.56 25.18 -6.27
CA TYR A 360 18.29 26.47 -6.93
C TYR A 360 19.57 27.08 -7.56
N ASN A 361 20.74 26.78 -7.02
CA ASN A 361 22.04 27.31 -7.46
C ASN A 361 22.82 26.32 -8.37
N SER A 362 22.32 25.15 -8.72
CA SER A 362 23.12 24.11 -9.38
C SER A 362 23.08 24.10 -10.91
N GLY A 363 22.21 24.90 -11.54
CA GLY A 363 22.08 24.99 -13.02
C GLY A 363 21.69 23.68 -13.73
N LYS A 364 21.31 22.63 -13.02
CA LYS A 364 20.90 21.35 -13.61
C LYS A 364 19.44 21.40 -14.08
N GLU A 365 19.21 21.12 -15.34
CA GLU A 365 17.85 20.86 -15.85
C GLU A 365 17.33 19.50 -15.38
N TYR A 366 16.14 19.50 -14.81
CA TYR A 366 15.45 18.27 -14.39
C TYR A 366 14.30 17.99 -15.35
N THR A 367 14.13 16.73 -15.71
CA THR A 367 13.13 16.27 -16.70
C THR A 367 11.69 16.39 -16.23
N PHE A 368 11.46 16.39 -14.90
CA PHE A 368 10.15 16.58 -14.31
C PHE A 368 10.24 17.46 -13.06
N LEU A 369 9.35 18.42 -12.96
CA LEU A 369 9.19 19.29 -11.80
C LEU A 369 7.75 19.17 -11.27
N THR A 370 7.62 19.03 -9.97
CA THR A 370 6.32 18.99 -9.28
C THR A 370 5.56 20.30 -9.56
N PRO A 371 4.35 20.22 -10.13
CA PRO A 371 3.53 21.41 -10.38
C PRO A 371 3.12 22.09 -9.08
N LEU A 372 2.76 23.36 -9.14
CA LEU A 372 2.29 24.17 -8.01
C LEU A 372 3.18 24.05 -6.75
N TYR A 373 4.49 23.92 -6.94
CA TYR A 373 5.43 23.91 -5.83
C TYR A 373 5.45 25.29 -5.13
N PRO A 374 5.46 25.38 -3.78
CA PRO A 374 5.57 24.28 -2.79
C PRO A 374 4.21 23.73 -2.30
N PHE A 375 3.09 24.17 -2.87
CA PHE A 375 1.76 23.81 -2.36
C PHE A 375 1.48 22.30 -2.39
N VAL A 376 1.83 21.61 -3.48
CA VAL A 376 1.59 20.16 -3.64
C VAL A 376 2.29 19.34 -2.54
N PRO A 377 3.60 19.45 -2.29
CA PRO A 377 4.25 18.73 -1.21
C PRO A 377 3.77 19.16 0.17
N LEU A 378 3.48 20.45 0.40
CA LEU A 378 2.97 20.93 1.68
C LEU A 378 1.54 20.42 1.96
N ALA A 379 0.67 20.40 0.95
CA ALA A 379 -0.67 19.83 1.07
C ALA A 379 -0.62 18.33 1.42
N TYR A 380 0.29 17.56 0.79
CA TYR A 380 0.50 16.17 1.17
C TYR A 380 0.96 16.01 2.62
N ILE A 381 1.98 16.76 3.04
CA ILE A 381 2.49 16.71 4.41
C ILE A 381 1.40 17.09 5.42
N GLY A 382 0.65 18.15 5.13
CA GLY A 382 -0.48 18.57 5.97
C GLY A 382 -1.56 17.49 6.10
N SER A 383 -1.92 16.85 4.99
CA SER A 383 -2.88 15.74 5.00
C SER A 383 -2.38 14.51 5.76
N ALA A 384 -1.09 14.19 5.62
CA ALA A 384 -0.46 13.10 6.37
C ALA A 384 -0.47 13.36 7.88
N LEU A 385 -0.14 14.58 8.31
CA LEU A 385 -0.23 14.99 9.72
C LEU A 385 -1.67 14.95 10.23
N PHE A 386 -2.62 15.41 9.43
CA PHE A 386 -4.05 15.36 9.76
C PHE A 386 -4.52 13.92 10.03
N ILE A 387 -4.19 12.96 9.15
CA ILE A 387 -4.50 11.54 9.34
C ILE A 387 -3.82 11.01 10.61
N THR A 388 -2.54 11.32 10.81
CA THR A 388 -1.80 10.87 11.99
C THR A 388 -2.46 11.31 13.28
N VAL A 389 -2.87 12.59 13.36
CA VAL A 389 -3.58 13.14 14.54
C VAL A 389 -4.92 12.43 14.72
N GLY A 390 -5.69 12.24 13.62
CA GLY A 390 -6.98 11.53 13.67
C GLY A 390 -6.85 10.08 14.16
N VAL A 391 -5.82 9.35 13.67
CA VAL A 391 -5.53 7.98 14.14
C VAL A 391 -5.21 7.98 15.64
N VAL A 392 -4.30 8.82 16.08
CA VAL A 392 -3.89 8.87 17.49
C VAL A 392 -5.08 9.22 18.39
N GLN A 393 -5.88 10.22 18.02
CA GLN A 393 -7.08 10.61 18.80
C GLN A 393 -8.08 9.45 18.90
N TYR A 394 -8.35 8.76 17.80
CA TYR A 394 -9.26 7.61 17.78
C TYR A 394 -8.84 6.52 18.75
N TYR A 395 -7.56 6.15 18.76
CA TYR A 395 -7.07 5.08 19.62
C TYR A 395 -6.93 5.49 21.08
N VAL A 396 -6.62 6.77 21.34
CA VAL A 396 -6.64 7.33 22.72
C VAL A 396 -8.04 7.26 23.28
N GLU A 397 -9.07 7.58 22.49
CA GLU A 397 -10.49 7.47 22.92
C GLU A 397 -10.90 6.01 23.21
N LEU A 398 -10.32 5.04 22.49
CA LEU A 398 -10.54 3.61 22.75
C LEU A 398 -9.70 3.07 23.93
N GLY A 399 -8.86 3.89 24.55
CA GLY A 399 -7.90 3.42 25.56
C GLY A 399 -6.85 2.45 25.03
N SER A 400 -6.61 2.46 23.72
CA SER A 400 -5.70 1.52 23.04
C SER A 400 -4.40 2.20 22.65
N VAL A 401 -3.29 1.51 22.88
CA VAL A 401 -1.93 1.93 22.48
C VAL A 401 -1.47 1.25 21.18
N LEU A 402 -2.37 0.55 20.47
CA LEU A 402 -2.03 -0.24 19.28
C LEU A 402 -1.25 0.52 18.21
N PRO A 403 -1.57 1.77 17.84
CA PRO A 403 -0.80 2.52 16.85
C PRO A 403 0.64 2.80 17.28
N LEU A 404 0.88 2.84 18.60
CA LEU A 404 2.21 3.11 19.16
C LEU A 404 3.14 1.89 19.04
N TRP A 405 2.61 0.68 18.83
CA TRP A 405 3.44 -0.50 18.61
C TRP A 405 4.33 -0.38 17.38
N GLY A 406 3.81 0.17 16.28
CA GLY A 406 4.60 0.45 15.07
C GLY A 406 5.76 1.41 15.35
N LEU A 407 5.50 2.46 16.15
CA LEU A 407 6.54 3.39 16.60
C LEU A 407 7.51 2.72 17.57
N GLY A 408 7.03 1.86 18.46
CA GLY A 408 7.87 1.04 19.35
C GLY A 408 8.85 0.16 18.57
N ILE A 409 8.37 -0.55 17.56
CA ILE A 409 9.20 -1.37 16.67
C ILE A 409 10.22 -0.48 15.92
N LEU A 410 9.82 0.69 15.46
CA LEU A 410 10.73 1.64 14.83
C LEU A 410 11.86 2.05 15.76
N VAL A 411 11.55 2.34 17.03
CA VAL A 411 12.55 2.71 18.05
C VAL A 411 13.57 1.60 18.28
N THR A 412 13.20 0.31 18.14
CA THR A 412 14.18 -0.79 18.21
C THR A 412 15.27 -0.70 17.12
N GLY A 413 15.01 -0.01 16.04
CA GLY A 413 16.00 0.26 15.00
C GLY A 413 17.14 1.15 15.46
N LEU A 414 16.94 2.03 16.45
CA LEU A 414 18.00 2.90 16.96
C LEU A 414 19.17 2.13 17.57
N PRO A 415 18.97 1.24 18.57
CA PRO A 415 20.08 0.46 19.11
C PRO A 415 20.74 -0.43 18.06
N VAL A 416 19.97 -1.01 17.14
CA VAL A 416 20.52 -1.81 16.04
C VAL A 416 21.39 -0.96 15.12
N TYR A 417 20.98 0.27 14.78
CA TYR A 417 21.79 1.19 14.00
C TYR A 417 23.12 1.53 14.68
N PHE A 418 23.10 1.89 15.96
CA PHE A 418 24.32 2.27 16.67
C PHE A 418 25.28 1.10 16.90
N LEU A 419 24.76 -0.10 17.17
CA LEU A 419 25.56 -1.32 17.25
C LEU A 419 26.20 -1.65 15.90
N TRP A 420 25.41 -1.60 14.82
CA TRP A 420 25.90 -1.86 13.46
C TRP A 420 26.94 -0.83 13.02
N HIS A 421 26.69 0.44 13.27
CA HIS A 421 27.61 1.52 12.86
C HIS A 421 28.97 1.41 13.53
N ARG A 422 29.03 0.95 14.78
CA ARG A 422 30.30 0.70 15.52
C ARG A 422 31.10 -0.48 14.98
N THR A 423 30.44 -1.43 14.29
CA THR A 423 31.14 -2.64 13.78
C THR A 423 31.65 -2.44 12.35
N VAL A 424 31.24 -1.40 11.66
CA VAL A 424 31.58 -1.15 10.23
C VAL A 424 32.49 0.08 10.06
N THR A 425 32.59 0.94 11.06
CA THR A 425 33.60 2.01 11.17
C THR A 425 34.83 1.54 11.92
#